data_c3dc3c852c1c3561a087a9c69e7406e8
#
_entry.id   c3dc3c852c1c3561a087a9c69e7406e8
#
_cell.length_a   1.000
_cell.length_b   1.000
_cell.length_c   1.000
_cell.angle_alpha   90.00
_cell.angle_beta   90.00
_cell.angle_gamma   90.00
#
_symmetry.space_group_name_H-M   'P 1'
#
loop_
_entity.id
_entity.type
_entity.pdbx_description
1 polymer ?
#
loop_
_entity_poly.entity_id
_entity_poly.type
_entity_poly.pdbx_seq_one_letter_code
_entity_poly.pdbx_strand_id
1 'polypeptide(L)'
;MDLKYIKNYLRIDEDLTDDDALIQGLMDAAQQYIAAQTGKQYLNDKVWNVCICLLVAHWYDNRQLNPSKPGSLAEFPHSVSALINHIALSSAYPVATS
;
A
#
# COMPACT_ATOMS: atom_id res chain seq x y z
N MET A 1 5.28 -0.09 -10.36
CA MET A 1 4.38 -1.21 -9.99
C MET A 1 3.05 -1.02 -10.67
N ASP A 2 2.50 -2.08 -11.22
CA ASP A 2 1.24 -1.98 -11.97
C ASP A 2 0.18 -2.91 -11.38
N LEU A 3 -1.01 -2.85 -11.97
CA LEU A 3 -2.16 -3.63 -11.51
C LEU A 3 -1.88 -5.14 -11.59
N LYS A 4 -1.18 -5.58 -12.63
CA LYS A 4 -0.83 -6.99 -12.77
C LYS A 4 0.03 -7.48 -11.62
N TYR A 5 0.97 -6.67 -11.18
CA TYR A 5 1.84 -7.00 -10.06
C TYR A 5 1.03 -7.23 -8.80
N ILE A 6 0.09 -6.31 -8.50
CA ILE A 6 -0.71 -6.42 -7.27
C ILE A 6 -1.69 -7.59 -7.37
N LYS A 7 -2.26 -7.84 -8.54
CA LYS A 7 -3.18 -8.96 -8.72
C LYS A 7 -2.45 -10.29 -8.51
N ASN A 8 -1.21 -10.39 -8.99
CA ASN A 8 -0.38 -11.56 -8.72
C ASN A 8 -0.15 -11.75 -7.22
N TYR A 9 0.15 -10.68 -6.53
CA TYR A 9 0.35 -10.73 -5.08
C TYR A 9 -0.90 -11.20 -4.36
N LEU A 10 -2.07 -10.71 -4.77
CA LEU A 10 -3.35 -11.07 -4.18
C LEU A 10 -3.87 -12.42 -4.66
N ARG A 11 -3.17 -13.06 -5.61
CA ARG A 11 -3.58 -14.31 -6.24
C ARG A 11 -4.91 -14.19 -6.97
N ILE A 12 -5.11 -13.08 -7.64
CA ILE A 12 -6.27 -12.82 -8.47
C ILE A 12 -5.88 -13.06 -9.91
N ASP A 13 -6.71 -13.82 -10.63
CA ASP A 13 -6.49 -14.10 -12.05
C ASP A 13 -6.50 -12.80 -12.85
N GLU A 14 -5.60 -12.68 -13.81
CA GLU A 14 -5.54 -11.50 -14.67
C GLU A 14 -6.84 -11.29 -15.45
N ASP A 15 -7.54 -12.39 -15.76
CA ASP A 15 -8.79 -12.34 -16.50
C ASP A 15 -9.96 -11.85 -15.67
N LEU A 16 -9.83 -11.84 -14.34
CA LEU A 16 -10.87 -11.34 -13.44
C LEU A 16 -10.70 -9.84 -13.28
N THR A 17 -11.58 -9.07 -13.87
CA THR A 17 -11.46 -7.61 -13.90
C THR A 17 -12.49 -6.88 -13.04
N ASP A 18 -13.34 -7.63 -12.32
CA ASP A 18 -14.42 -7.03 -11.56
C ASP A 18 -13.95 -6.04 -10.50
N ASP A 19 -12.80 -6.30 -9.88
CA ASP A 19 -12.26 -5.48 -8.81
C ASP A 19 -11.09 -4.60 -9.26
N ASP A 20 -10.81 -4.53 -10.55
CA ASP A 20 -9.63 -3.79 -11.04
C ASP A 20 -9.65 -2.33 -10.60
N ALA A 21 -10.78 -1.66 -10.72
CA ALA A 21 -10.89 -0.26 -10.32
C ALA A 21 -10.70 -0.10 -8.80
N LEU A 22 -11.27 -1.02 -8.03
CA LEU A 22 -11.11 -1.00 -6.58
C LEU A 22 -9.64 -1.20 -6.20
N ILE A 23 -8.99 -2.18 -6.81
CA ILE A 23 -7.59 -2.50 -6.50
C ILE A 23 -6.69 -1.32 -6.88
N GLN A 24 -6.93 -0.72 -8.04
CA GLN A 24 -6.15 0.45 -8.46
C GLN A 24 -6.31 1.60 -7.46
N GLY A 25 -7.54 1.84 -7.01
CA GLY A 25 -7.79 2.87 -5.98
C GLY A 25 -7.06 2.57 -4.67
N LEU A 26 -7.04 1.30 -4.27
CA LEU A 26 -6.32 0.91 -3.06
C LEU A 26 -4.80 1.07 -3.21
N MET A 27 -4.26 0.78 -4.40
CA MET A 27 -2.84 1.02 -4.68
C MET A 27 -2.48 2.49 -4.56
N ASP A 28 -3.30 3.35 -5.14
CA ASP A 28 -3.08 4.79 -5.09
C ASP A 28 -3.18 5.30 -3.65
N ALA A 29 -4.18 4.83 -2.92
CA ALA A 29 -4.37 5.20 -1.52
C ALA A 29 -3.19 4.73 -0.66
N ALA A 30 -2.70 3.52 -0.90
CA ALA A 30 -1.57 2.99 -0.15
C ALA A 30 -0.31 3.83 -0.39
N GLN A 31 -0.06 4.18 -1.64
CA GLN A 31 1.09 5.03 -1.98
C GLN A 31 1.00 6.38 -1.26
N GLN A 32 -0.16 7.01 -1.30
CA GLN A 32 -0.38 8.28 -0.62
C GLN A 32 -0.25 8.14 0.89
N TYR A 33 -0.77 7.06 1.44
CA TYR A 33 -0.70 6.82 2.88
C TYR A 33 0.74 6.71 3.36
N ILE A 34 1.56 5.92 2.66
CA ILE A 34 2.97 5.76 3.02
C ILE A 34 3.70 7.09 2.91
N ALA A 35 3.47 7.83 1.83
CA ALA A 35 4.10 9.12 1.64
C ALA A 35 3.73 10.09 2.76
N ALA A 36 2.47 10.11 3.17
CA ALA A 36 2.00 10.99 4.24
C ALA A 36 2.60 10.60 5.60
N GLN A 37 2.72 9.29 5.86
CA GLN A 37 3.25 8.81 7.14
C GLN A 37 4.76 8.99 7.25
N THR A 38 5.47 8.91 6.14
CA THR A 38 6.94 8.93 6.16
C THR A 38 7.52 10.26 5.75
N GLY A 39 6.76 11.08 5.03
CA GLY A 39 7.28 12.31 4.43
C GLY A 39 8.28 12.05 3.31
N LYS A 40 8.28 10.86 2.72
CA LYS A 40 9.23 10.46 1.69
C LYS A 40 8.54 10.29 0.34
N GLN A 41 9.34 10.36 -0.72
CA GLN A 41 8.84 10.23 -2.09
C GLN A 41 8.96 8.79 -2.56
N TYR A 42 7.93 8.32 -3.26
CA TYR A 42 7.91 6.97 -3.85
C TYR A 42 8.89 6.90 -5.03
N LEU A 43 9.77 5.91 -5.01
CA LEU A 43 10.75 5.68 -6.07
C LEU A 43 10.54 4.37 -6.81
N ASN A 44 9.39 3.74 -6.64
CA ASN A 44 9.08 2.45 -7.26
C ASN A 44 10.10 1.37 -6.90
N ASP A 45 10.58 1.38 -5.67
CA ASP A 45 11.52 0.41 -5.18
C ASP A 45 10.82 -0.75 -4.48
N LYS A 46 11.57 -1.82 -4.20
CA LYS A 46 10.99 -3.04 -3.65
C LYS A 46 10.39 -2.85 -2.27
N VAL A 47 11.03 -2.08 -1.40
CA VAL A 47 10.55 -1.90 -0.03
C VAL A 47 9.19 -1.21 -0.04
N TRP A 48 9.06 -0.12 -0.80
CA TRP A 48 7.78 0.55 -0.95
C TRP A 48 6.75 -0.36 -1.58
N ASN A 49 7.13 -1.11 -2.61
CA ASN A 49 6.20 -1.98 -3.31
C ASN A 49 5.67 -3.09 -2.40
N VAL A 50 6.53 -3.68 -1.57
CA VAL A 50 6.09 -4.66 -0.58
C VAL A 50 5.13 -4.02 0.42
N CYS A 51 5.44 -2.81 0.89
CA CYS A 51 4.57 -2.10 1.82
C CYS A 51 3.21 -1.80 1.19
N ILE A 52 3.20 -1.35 -0.07
CA ILE A 52 1.95 -1.11 -0.79
C ILE A 52 1.14 -2.40 -0.90
N CYS A 53 1.79 -3.51 -1.26
CA CYS A 53 1.11 -4.79 -1.37
C CYS A 53 0.49 -5.24 -0.06
N LEU A 54 1.21 -5.07 1.05
CA LEU A 54 0.70 -5.44 2.37
C LEU A 54 -0.51 -4.59 2.74
N LEU A 55 -0.46 -3.28 2.47
CA LEU A 55 -1.58 -2.38 2.75
C LEU A 55 -2.79 -2.72 1.88
N VAL A 56 -2.56 -2.91 0.58
CA VAL A 56 -3.65 -3.26 -0.33
C VAL A 56 -4.28 -4.57 0.09
N ALA A 57 -3.48 -5.58 0.41
CA ALA A 57 -4.01 -6.87 0.84
C ALA A 57 -4.85 -6.73 2.10
N HIS A 58 -4.36 -5.96 3.06
CA HIS A 58 -5.09 -5.73 4.32
C HIS A 58 -6.43 -5.06 4.05
N TRP A 59 -6.43 -3.97 3.27
CA TRP A 59 -7.66 -3.24 2.96
C TRP A 59 -8.60 -4.05 2.09
N TYR A 60 -8.07 -4.78 1.13
CA TYR A 60 -8.88 -5.62 0.24
C TYR A 60 -9.61 -6.71 1.02
N ASP A 61 -8.89 -7.38 1.93
CA ASP A 61 -9.48 -8.43 2.76
C ASP A 61 -10.49 -7.89 3.76
N ASN A 62 -10.32 -6.65 4.20
CA ASN A 62 -11.15 -6.07 5.26
C ASN A 62 -12.13 -5.02 4.75
N ARG A 63 -12.32 -4.91 3.43
CA ARG A 63 -13.14 -3.84 2.85
C ARG A 63 -14.59 -3.87 3.30
N GLN A 64 -15.08 -5.00 3.71
CA GLN A 64 -16.46 -5.16 4.15
C GLN A 64 -16.64 -4.93 5.65
N LEU A 65 -15.56 -4.90 6.40
CA LEU A 65 -15.62 -4.81 7.85
C LEU A 65 -15.76 -3.38 8.35
N ASN A 66 -15.07 -2.43 7.73
CA ASN A 66 -15.10 -1.06 8.21
C ASN A 66 -14.66 -0.07 7.14
N PRO A 67 -15.52 0.19 6.17
CA PRO A 67 -15.16 1.11 5.09
C PRO A 67 -15.02 2.55 5.55
N SER A 68 -15.55 2.93 6.71
CA SER A 68 -15.52 4.31 7.17
C SER A 68 -14.28 4.68 8.00
N LYS A 69 -13.45 3.70 8.34
CA LYS A 69 -12.23 3.96 9.12
C LYS A 69 -11.01 3.34 8.48
N PRO A 70 -10.67 3.74 7.26
CA PRO A 70 -9.47 3.23 6.65
C PRO A 70 -8.26 3.75 7.39
N GLY A 71 -7.31 2.90 7.66
CA GLY A 71 -5.99 3.36 7.99
C GLY A 71 -5.66 3.66 9.43
N SER A 72 -6.39 3.09 10.39
CA SER A 72 -5.86 3.12 11.75
C SER A 72 -4.61 2.26 11.82
N LEU A 73 -3.48 2.83 12.21
CA LEU A 73 -2.23 2.10 12.33
C LEU A 73 -2.31 0.93 13.29
N ALA A 74 -3.17 1.05 14.30
CA ALA A 74 -3.34 -0.02 15.28
C ALA A 74 -3.95 -1.28 14.68
N GLU A 75 -4.59 -1.16 13.51
CA GLU A 75 -5.21 -2.29 12.83
C GLU A 75 -4.29 -2.98 11.83
N PHE A 76 -3.12 -2.40 11.56
CA PHE A 76 -2.22 -2.97 10.57
C PHE A 76 -1.30 -4.01 11.20
N PRO A 77 -0.87 -5.02 10.41
CA PRO A 77 0.14 -5.95 10.88
C PRO A 77 1.44 -5.25 11.24
N HIS A 78 2.19 -5.85 12.14
CA HIS A 78 3.51 -5.34 12.54
C HIS A 78 4.43 -5.13 11.35
N SER A 79 4.34 -5.98 10.34
CA SER A 79 5.18 -5.86 9.15
C SER A 79 4.97 -4.55 8.42
N VAL A 80 3.73 -4.05 8.36
CA VAL A 80 3.43 -2.77 7.71
C VAL A 80 4.05 -1.64 8.52
N SER A 81 3.86 -1.64 9.84
CA SER A 81 4.42 -0.60 10.70
C SER A 81 5.94 -0.58 10.64
N ALA A 82 6.57 -1.75 10.62
CA ALA A 82 8.03 -1.85 10.53
C ALA A 82 8.55 -1.28 9.21
N LEU A 83 7.88 -1.58 8.11
CA LEU A 83 8.29 -1.08 6.80
C LEU A 83 8.08 0.43 6.70
N ILE A 84 6.98 0.95 7.23
CA ILE A 84 6.73 2.39 7.25
C ILE A 84 7.82 3.10 8.05
N ASN A 85 8.17 2.58 9.21
CA ASN A 85 9.24 3.15 10.02
C ASN A 85 10.58 3.10 9.29
N HIS A 86 10.87 1.98 8.62
CA HIS A 86 12.10 1.86 7.84
C HIS A 86 12.19 2.93 6.76
N ILE A 87 11.11 3.13 6.03
CA ILE A 87 11.06 4.15 4.97
C ILE A 87 11.24 5.54 5.57
N ALA A 88 10.54 5.81 6.66
CA ALA A 88 10.58 7.14 7.30
C ALA A 88 11.99 7.50 7.77
N LEU A 89 12.74 6.52 8.26
CA LEU A 89 14.07 6.75 8.82
C LEU A 89 15.19 6.58 7.81
N SER A 90 14.88 6.12 6.60
CA SER A 90 15.89 5.86 5.59
C SER A 90 16.30 7.14 4.87
N SER A 91 17.61 7.37 4.75
CA SER A 91 18.14 8.48 3.96
C SER A 91 18.17 8.16 2.47
N ALA A 92 17.82 6.93 2.07
CA ALA A 92 17.80 6.53 0.67
C ALA A 92 16.67 7.17 -0.11
N TYR A 93 15.60 7.63 0.58
CA TYR A 93 14.44 8.22 -0.08
C TYR A 93 14.45 9.74 0.07
N PRO A 94 14.18 10.47 -1.02
CA PRO A 94 14.08 11.92 -0.92
C PRO A 94 12.82 12.33 -0.15
N VAL A 95 12.89 13.50 0.47
CA VAL A 95 11.73 14.07 1.14
C VAL A 95 10.70 14.44 0.09
N ALA A 96 9.44 14.09 0.37
CA ALA A 96 8.35 14.43 -0.53
C ALA A 96 8.14 15.94 -0.55
N THR A 97 8.10 16.50 -1.76
CA THR A 97 7.74 17.91 -1.92
C THR A 97 6.24 17.97 -2.17
N SER A 98 5.55 18.60 -1.28
CA SER A 98 4.10 18.78 -1.40
C SER A 98 3.74 19.86 -2.41
#